data_02fdf3a5a1c4b2aef45a069781096cb4
#
_entry.id   02fdf3a5a1c4b2aef45a069781096cb4
#
_cell.length_a   1.000
_cell.length_b   1.000
_cell.length_c   1.000
_cell.angle_alpha   90.00
_cell.angle_beta   90.00
_cell.angle_gamma   90.00
#
_symmetry.space_group_name_H-M   'P 1'
#
loop_
_entity.id
_entity.type
_entity.pdbx_description
1 polymer ?
#
loop_
_entity_poly.entity_id
_entity_poly.type
_entity_poly.pdbx_seq_one_letter_code
_entity_poly.pdbx_strand_id
1 'polypeptide(L)'
;MARTKDSALPPARSVALEVISQVLDKGRDVQAALDYQLNNQKITSQDSALCTELVYGFLRYKGRIEALLGLFLKDSSKLPKKAFSVMGLAAYEMLYLDRIPVYASVDWCVGYVKKRFSLGLGKLTNAVLRNLDRMGDKAHDMESIRKKGMADTALLAAWHSMPEWIVTAWMEAYGEERTQVLLANAQRHAPLGIRVNQTFETANELVEKLSNDGRSIETIGYGVLYPAGSQPAELKTMINDGLVSRQSMASQEVLREALPETWEAPVWDCCCGRGGKTYALLEQDVDVTFASDTSRKRLLGMREEAERLAMYPPESLLMSAAESPKKGSPLQQEPPATILADVPCSGFGTLSRRPDVRYHRTTEGISDLIEVQKKIMENTYSILKDGGLLVYMTCTINPDENEKQVQAFLERHPEVKLEKEWQTPDTSEYGEYFYVALLRKP
;
A
#
# COMPACT_ATOMS: atom_id res chain seq x y z
N MET A 1 -28.94 -10.85 -28.98
CA MET A 1 -29.89 -10.11 -28.14
C MET A 1 -29.21 -8.83 -27.68
N ALA A 2 -29.64 -7.69 -28.21
CA ALA A 2 -29.10 -6.36 -27.88
C ALA A 2 -29.39 -6.05 -26.42
N ARG A 3 -28.34 -5.86 -25.61
CA ARG A 3 -28.47 -5.33 -24.25
C ARG A 3 -28.99 -3.89 -24.36
N THR A 4 -30.19 -3.66 -23.87
CA THR A 4 -30.79 -2.33 -23.76
C THR A 4 -29.89 -1.39 -22.98
N LYS A 5 -29.49 -0.29 -23.61
CA LYS A 5 -28.56 0.76 -23.09
C LYS A 5 -29.03 1.49 -21.83
N ASP A 6 -30.26 1.25 -21.35
CA ASP A 6 -30.94 2.05 -20.32
C ASP A 6 -30.82 1.54 -18.86
N SER A 7 -29.99 0.56 -18.59
CA SER A 7 -29.83 0.01 -17.21
C SER A 7 -28.40 0.05 -16.68
N ALA A 8 -27.50 0.71 -17.40
CA ALA A 8 -26.09 0.75 -17.02
C ALA A 8 -25.83 1.85 -15.99
N LEU A 9 -25.00 1.55 -14.99
CA LEU A 9 -24.38 2.58 -14.14
C LEU A 9 -23.58 3.56 -15.03
N PRO A 10 -23.44 4.82 -14.62
CA PRO A 10 -22.49 5.73 -15.27
C PRO A 10 -21.09 5.09 -15.36
N PRO A 11 -20.31 5.35 -16.42
CA PRO A 11 -19.10 4.60 -16.73
C PRO A 11 -18.11 4.48 -15.56
N ALA A 12 -17.74 5.58 -14.92
CA ALA A 12 -16.83 5.59 -13.78
C ALA A 12 -17.29 4.68 -12.64
N ARG A 13 -18.59 4.72 -12.30
CA ARG A 13 -19.19 3.93 -11.22
C ARG A 13 -19.30 2.45 -11.57
N SER A 14 -19.55 2.14 -12.84
CA SER A 14 -19.61 0.77 -13.33
C SER A 14 -18.23 0.10 -13.24
N VAL A 15 -17.19 0.82 -13.66
CA VAL A 15 -15.80 0.34 -13.59
C VAL A 15 -15.35 0.22 -12.14
N ALA A 16 -15.62 1.24 -11.32
CA ALA A 16 -15.27 1.21 -9.90
C ALA A 16 -15.89 0.01 -9.17
N LEU A 17 -17.17 -0.27 -9.40
CA LEU A 17 -17.86 -1.42 -8.81
C LEU A 17 -17.25 -2.77 -9.24
N GLU A 18 -16.81 -2.88 -10.49
CA GLU A 18 -16.14 -4.09 -10.98
C GLU A 18 -14.76 -4.26 -10.33
N VAL A 19 -13.98 -3.18 -10.20
CA VAL A 19 -12.68 -3.21 -9.50
C VAL A 19 -12.87 -3.60 -8.03
N ILE A 20 -13.80 -2.95 -7.32
CA ILE A 20 -14.11 -3.25 -5.92
C ILE A 20 -14.49 -4.73 -5.74
N SER A 21 -15.31 -5.29 -6.63
CA SER A 21 -15.67 -6.72 -6.58
C SER A 21 -14.44 -7.61 -6.82
N GLN A 22 -13.54 -7.25 -7.75
CA GLN A 22 -12.30 -8.01 -7.98
C GLN A 22 -11.37 -7.98 -6.76
N VAL A 23 -11.30 -6.85 -6.07
CA VAL A 23 -10.52 -6.71 -4.84
C VAL A 23 -11.16 -7.51 -3.71
N LEU A 24 -12.41 -7.25 -3.37
CA LEU A 24 -13.05 -7.80 -2.18
C LEU A 24 -13.48 -9.28 -2.31
N ASP A 25 -13.91 -9.70 -3.51
CA ASP A 25 -14.44 -11.07 -3.72
C ASP A 25 -13.39 -12.02 -4.29
N LYS A 26 -12.36 -11.51 -5.01
CA LYS A 26 -11.33 -12.33 -5.68
C LYS A 26 -9.92 -12.11 -5.14
N GLY A 27 -9.74 -11.26 -4.12
CA GLY A 27 -8.46 -10.98 -3.49
C GLY A 27 -7.39 -10.36 -4.40
N ARG A 28 -7.82 -9.64 -5.47
CA ARG A 28 -6.88 -8.98 -6.38
C ARG A 28 -6.31 -7.73 -5.75
N ASP A 29 -5.05 -7.44 -6.04
CA ASP A 29 -4.42 -6.16 -5.75
C ASP A 29 -5.20 -5.01 -6.40
N VAL A 30 -5.44 -3.94 -5.64
CA VAL A 30 -6.30 -2.82 -6.09
C VAL A 30 -5.73 -2.11 -7.32
N GLN A 31 -4.41 -1.85 -7.33
CA GLN A 31 -3.77 -1.16 -8.44
C GLN A 31 -3.81 -2.01 -9.71
N ALA A 32 -3.47 -3.30 -9.60
CA ALA A 32 -3.51 -4.22 -10.73
C ALA A 32 -4.94 -4.40 -11.30
N ALA A 33 -5.94 -4.46 -10.43
CA ALA A 33 -7.34 -4.56 -10.85
C ALA A 33 -7.82 -3.27 -11.54
N LEU A 34 -7.43 -2.11 -11.01
CA LEU A 34 -7.78 -0.79 -11.55
C LEU A 34 -7.12 -0.58 -12.92
N ASP A 35 -5.80 -0.80 -13.03
CA ASP A 35 -5.05 -0.66 -14.27
C ASP A 35 -5.61 -1.56 -15.37
N TYR A 36 -5.92 -2.81 -15.03
CA TYR A 36 -6.53 -3.74 -15.97
C TYR A 36 -7.87 -3.23 -16.50
N GLN A 37 -8.74 -2.70 -15.63
CA GLN A 37 -10.06 -2.22 -16.04
C GLN A 37 -9.97 -0.91 -16.84
N LEU A 38 -9.12 0.03 -16.41
CA LEU A 38 -8.94 1.31 -17.11
C LEU A 38 -8.34 1.13 -18.51
N ASN A 39 -7.40 0.21 -18.68
CA ASN A 39 -6.78 -0.08 -19.97
C ASN A 39 -7.72 -0.83 -20.95
N ASN A 40 -8.67 -1.63 -20.42
CA ASN A 40 -9.58 -2.41 -21.24
C ASN A 40 -10.94 -1.75 -21.51
N GLN A 41 -11.20 -0.59 -20.89
CA GLN A 41 -12.47 0.12 -21.07
C GLN A 41 -12.23 1.52 -21.65
N LYS A 42 -13.04 1.88 -22.65
CA LYS A 42 -13.01 3.22 -23.24
C LYS A 42 -13.81 4.19 -22.37
N ILE A 43 -13.16 4.80 -21.39
CA ILE A 43 -13.70 5.86 -20.56
C ILE A 43 -12.87 7.13 -20.70
N THR A 44 -13.47 8.28 -20.39
CA THR A 44 -12.77 9.57 -20.45
C THR A 44 -11.71 9.68 -19.35
N SER A 45 -10.76 10.59 -19.49
CA SER A 45 -9.77 10.86 -18.43
C SER A 45 -10.45 11.32 -17.13
N GLN A 46 -11.53 12.08 -17.23
CA GLN A 46 -12.32 12.53 -16.09
C GLN A 46 -13.04 11.35 -15.40
N ASP A 47 -13.63 10.42 -16.17
CA ASP A 47 -14.22 9.19 -15.61
C ASP A 47 -13.16 8.29 -14.99
N SER A 48 -11.94 8.21 -15.56
CA SER A 48 -10.83 7.45 -15.00
C SER A 48 -10.40 8.01 -13.65
N ALA A 49 -10.28 9.34 -13.53
CA ALA A 49 -9.96 9.99 -12.26
C ALA A 49 -11.04 9.76 -11.20
N LEU A 50 -12.32 9.93 -11.57
CA LEU A 50 -13.44 9.63 -10.66
C LEU A 50 -13.48 8.15 -10.28
N CYS A 51 -13.26 7.23 -11.22
CA CYS A 51 -13.20 5.79 -10.94
C CYS A 51 -12.11 5.48 -9.90
N THR A 52 -10.91 6.04 -10.07
CA THR A 52 -9.79 5.87 -9.13
C THR A 52 -10.16 6.36 -7.74
N GLU A 53 -10.73 7.56 -7.64
CA GLU A 53 -11.19 8.13 -6.37
C GLU A 53 -12.26 7.25 -5.70
N LEU A 54 -13.25 6.79 -6.47
CA LEU A 54 -14.31 5.92 -5.96
C LEU A 54 -13.78 4.59 -5.43
N VAL A 55 -12.81 3.97 -6.12
CA VAL A 55 -12.22 2.69 -5.69
C VAL A 55 -11.42 2.85 -4.41
N TYR A 56 -10.43 3.75 -4.41
CA TYR A 56 -9.56 3.93 -3.26
C TYR A 56 -10.29 4.51 -2.05
N GLY A 57 -11.15 5.48 -2.28
CA GLY A 57 -11.93 6.11 -1.21
C GLY A 57 -12.94 5.14 -0.60
N PHE A 58 -13.69 4.42 -1.40
CA PHE A 58 -14.61 3.41 -0.88
C PHE A 58 -13.88 2.33 -0.07
N LEU A 59 -12.78 1.78 -0.57
CA LEU A 59 -12.00 0.78 0.18
C LEU A 59 -11.45 1.35 1.49
N ARG A 60 -11.05 2.61 1.50
CA ARG A 60 -10.54 3.30 2.72
C ARG A 60 -11.61 3.45 3.80
N TYR A 61 -12.84 3.75 3.41
CA TYR A 61 -13.95 4.07 4.33
C TYR A 61 -15.05 3.01 4.38
N LYS A 62 -14.86 1.85 3.76
CA LYS A 62 -15.89 0.79 3.61
C LYS A 62 -16.52 0.41 4.94
N GLY A 63 -15.73 0.13 5.99
CA GLY A 63 -16.25 -0.28 7.31
C GLY A 63 -17.13 0.79 7.93
N ARG A 64 -16.67 2.07 7.89
CA ARG A 64 -17.45 3.23 8.37
C ARG A 64 -18.76 3.38 7.61
N ILE A 65 -18.71 3.31 6.28
CA ILE A 65 -19.89 3.41 5.42
C ILE A 65 -20.88 2.28 5.73
N GLU A 66 -20.41 1.05 5.87
CA GLU A 66 -21.25 -0.09 6.21
C GLU A 66 -21.89 0.04 7.59
N ALA A 67 -21.15 0.58 8.57
CA ALA A 67 -21.68 0.84 9.91
C ALA A 67 -22.78 1.92 9.88
N LEU A 68 -22.56 3.04 9.16
CA LEU A 68 -23.55 4.11 8.99
C LEU A 68 -24.82 3.63 8.28
N LEU A 69 -24.68 2.89 7.16
CA LEU A 69 -25.83 2.32 6.46
C LEU A 69 -26.57 1.31 7.33
N GLY A 70 -25.82 0.57 8.17
CA GLY A 70 -26.35 -0.40 9.11
C GLY A 70 -27.26 0.20 10.20
N LEU A 71 -27.17 1.50 10.48
CA LEU A 71 -28.10 2.19 11.40
C LEU A 71 -29.56 2.20 10.88
N PHE A 72 -29.72 2.14 9.56
CA PHE A 72 -31.03 2.25 8.87
C PHE A 72 -31.49 0.91 8.28
N LEU A 73 -30.77 -0.17 8.53
CA LEU A 73 -31.07 -1.52 8.04
C LEU A 73 -31.29 -2.46 9.22
N LYS A 74 -32.39 -3.22 9.19
CA LYS A 74 -32.65 -4.25 10.22
C LYS A 74 -31.57 -5.35 10.21
N ASP A 75 -31.17 -5.74 9.01
CA ASP A 75 -30.19 -6.80 8.79
C ASP A 75 -29.58 -6.62 7.39
N SER A 76 -28.37 -6.09 7.33
CA SER A 76 -27.66 -5.86 6.06
C SER A 76 -27.20 -7.17 5.40
N SER A 77 -27.04 -8.27 6.17
CA SER A 77 -26.61 -9.56 5.63
C SER A 77 -27.63 -10.21 4.69
N LYS A 78 -28.91 -9.82 4.80
CA LYS A 78 -29.99 -10.28 3.91
C LYS A 78 -30.01 -9.56 2.57
N LEU A 79 -29.24 -8.51 2.39
CA LEU A 79 -29.17 -7.80 1.13
C LEU A 79 -28.24 -8.53 0.15
N PRO A 80 -28.54 -8.51 -1.19
CA PRO A 80 -27.58 -8.98 -2.16
C PRO A 80 -26.29 -8.17 -2.04
N LYS A 81 -25.13 -8.84 -1.89
CA LYS A 81 -23.82 -8.19 -1.70
C LYS A 81 -23.60 -7.04 -2.71
N LYS A 82 -23.87 -7.28 -3.99
CA LYS A 82 -23.72 -6.25 -5.03
C LYS A 82 -24.62 -5.04 -4.81
N ALA A 83 -25.85 -5.22 -4.32
CA ALA A 83 -26.74 -4.11 -4.00
C ALA A 83 -26.20 -3.28 -2.84
N PHE A 84 -25.67 -3.94 -1.81
CA PHE A 84 -25.08 -3.26 -0.66
C PHE A 84 -23.79 -2.50 -1.05
N SER A 85 -22.94 -3.08 -1.91
CA SER A 85 -21.76 -2.38 -2.44
C SER A 85 -22.14 -1.15 -3.27
N VAL A 86 -23.21 -1.23 -4.07
CA VAL A 86 -23.72 -0.08 -4.83
C VAL A 86 -24.25 1.03 -3.91
N MET A 87 -24.96 0.66 -2.84
CA MET A 87 -25.40 1.62 -1.81
C MET A 87 -24.19 2.25 -1.09
N GLY A 88 -23.19 1.44 -0.78
CA GLY A 88 -21.96 1.91 -0.14
C GLY A 88 -21.18 2.89 -1.03
N LEU A 89 -21.10 2.63 -2.33
CA LEU A 89 -20.45 3.53 -3.28
C LEU A 89 -21.18 4.87 -3.38
N ALA A 90 -22.54 4.87 -3.41
CA ALA A 90 -23.33 6.09 -3.37
C ALA A 90 -23.16 6.85 -2.04
N ALA A 91 -23.12 6.13 -0.92
CA ALA A 91 -22.87 6.72 0.39
C ALA A 91 -21.47 7.36 0.45
N TYR A 92 -20.44 6.73 -0.16
CA TYR A 92 -19.12 7.33 -0.27
C TYR A 92 -19.17 8.67 -1.03
N GLU A 93 -19.82 8.72 -2.19
CA GLU A 93 -20.00 9.98 -2.92
C GLU A 93 -20.68 11.07 -2.08
N MET A 94 -21.75 10.70 -1.37
CA MET A 94 -22.52 11.65 -0.55
C MET A 94 -21.72 12.22 0.63
N LEU A 95 -20.83 11.42 1.22
CA LEU A 95 -20.09 11.78 2.44
C LEU A 95 -18.74 12.46 2.18
N TYR A 96 -18.11 12.20 1.02
CA TYR A 96 -16.72 12.57 0.79
C TYR A 96 -16.44 13.30 -0.53
N LEU A 97 -17.42 13.42 -1.44
CA LEU A 97 -17.22 14.06 -2.73
C LEU A 97 -18.09 15.32 -2.89
N ASP A 98 -17.62 16.44 -2.35
CA ASP A 98 -18.36 17.72 -2.33
C ASP A 98 -18.84 18.22 -3.70
N ARG A 99 -18.14 17.81 -4.78
CA ARG A 99 -18.47 18.21 -6.15
C ARG A 99 -19.64 17.42 -6.76
N ILE A 100 -20.09 16.35 -6.09
CA ILE A 100 -21.22 15.52 -6.55
C ILE A 100 -22.44 15.84 -5.68
N PRO A 101 -23.50 16.42 -6.24
CA PRO A 101 -24.71 16.69 -5.47
C PRO A 101 -25.33 15.41 -4.92
N VAL A 102 -25.75 15.41 -3.65
CA VAL A 102 -26.33 14.25 -2.96
C VAL A 102 -27.47 13.61 -3.75
N TYR A 103 -28.37 14.43 -4.33
CA TYR A 103 -29.50 13.91 -5.11
C TYR A 103 -29.05 13.08 -6.33
N ALA A 104 -27.92 13.44 -6.95
CA ALA A 104 -27.39 12.71 -8.10
C ALA A 104 -26.91 11.31 -7.70
N SER A 105 -26.21 11.18 -6.55
CA SER A 105 -25.76 9.89 -5.99
C SER A 105 -26.94 9.01 -5.61
N VAL A 106 -27.99 9.57 -5.00
CA VAL A 106 -29.21 8.84 -4.68
C VAL A 106 -29.93 8.36 -5.94
N ASP A 107 -30.08 9.22 -6.95
CA ASP A 107 -30.84 8.91 -8.18
C ASP A 107 -30.23 7.74 -8.96
N TRP A 108 -28.93 7.81 -9.29
CA TRP A 108 -28.30 6.73 -10.05
C TRP A 108 -28.31 5.40 -9.26
N CYS A 109 -28.09 5.44 -7.93
CA CYS A 109 -28.07 4.26 -7.10
C CYS A 109 -29.44 3.59 -7.02
N VAL A 110 -30.48 4.36 -6.70
CA VAL A 110 -31.87 3.87 -6.65
C VAL A 110 -32.33 3.37 -8.00
N GLY A 111 -32.02 4.08 -9.08
CA GLY A 111 -32.35 3.68 -10.47
C GLY A 111 -31.73 2.33 -10.81
N TYR A 112 -30.44 2.14 -10.51
CA TYR A 112 -29.75 0.87 -10.73
C TYR A 112 -30.34 -0.28 -9.91
N VAL A 113 -30.53 -0.08 -8.59
CA VAL A 113 -31.05 -1.11 -7.68
C VAL A 113 -32.47 -1.52 -8.06
N LYS A 114 -33.32 -0.57 -8.42
CA LYS A 114 -34.69 -0.83 -8.94
C LYS A 114 -34.68 -1.75 -10.16
N LYS A 115 -33.86 -1.42 -11.15
CA LYS A 115 -33.81 -2.16 -12.42
C LYS A 115 -33.13 -3.52 -12.29
N ARG A 116 -32.08 -3.61 -11.48
CA ARG A 116 -31.23 -4.80 -11.42
C ARG A 116 -31.73 -5.84 -10.43
N PHE A 117 -32.43 -5.42 -9.38
CA PHE A 117 -32.90 -6.30 -8.31
C PHE A 117 -34.44 -6.25 -8.18
N SER A 118 -34.99 -5.23 -7.52
CA SER A 118 -36.45 -5.07 -7.38
C SER A 118 -36.86 -3.65 -7.02
N LEU A 119 -38.16 -3.35 -7.28
CA LEU A 119 -38.78 -2.08 -6.90
C LEU A 119 -38.73 -1.89 -5.34
N GLY A 120 -38.99 -2.96 -4.59
CA GLY A 120 -38.96 -2.93 -3.12
C GLY A 120 -37.57 -2.57 -2.59
N LEU A 121 -36.52 -3.22 -3.13
CA LEU A 121 -35.15 -2.91 -2.74
C LEU A 121 -34.74 -1.49 -3.14
N GLY A 122 -35.19 -0.99 -4.29
CA GLY A 122 -34.97 0.41 -4.69
C GLY A 122 -35.65 1.41 -3.75
N LYS A 123 -36.86 1.12 -3.24
CA LYS A 123 -37.51 1.95 -2.20
C LYS A 123 -36.73 1.95 -0.90
N LEU A 124 -36.25 0.78 -0.44
CA LEU A 124 -35.40 0.66 0.75
C LEU A 124 -34.09 1.46 0.56
N THR A 125 -33.41 1.30 -0.57
CA THR A 125 -32.18 2.04 -0.90
C THR A 125 -32.40 3.56 -0.79
N ASN A 126 -33.49 4.06 -1.36
CA ASN A 126 -33.81 5.49 -1.27
C ASN A 126 -34.03 5.93 0.19
N ALA A 127 -34.76 5.15 0.98
CA ALA A 127 -35.01 5.46 2.40
C ALA A 127 -33.70 5.49 3.20
N VAL A 128 -32.83 4.50 3.03
CA VAL A 128 -31.53 4.40 3.72
C VAL A 128 -30.64 5.58 3.36
N LEU A 129 -30.43 5.88 2.06
CA LEU A 129 -29.58 6.98 1.62
C LEU A 129 -30.12 8.35 2.06
N ARG A 130 -31.45 8.55 2.03
CA ARG A 130 -32.06 9.78 2.55
C ARG A 130 -31.93 9.95 4.05
N ASN A 131 -31.96 8.84 4.80
CA ASN A 131 -31.69 8.91 6.24
C ASN A 131 -30.24 9.21 6.55
N LEU A 132 -29.31 8.64 5.77
CA LEU A 132 -27.88 9.00 5.86
C LEU A 132 -27.66 10.50 5.59
N ASP A 133 -28.27 11.05 4.53
CA ASP A 133 -28.23 12.48 4.20
C ASP A 133 -28.72 13.37 5.37
N ARG A 134 -29.82 12.96 6.04
CA ARG A 134 -30.37 13.68 7.18
C ARG A 134 -29.50 13.66 8.44
N MET A 135 -28.50 12.76 8.53
CA MET A 135 -27.57 12.77 9.65
C MET A 135 -26.71 14.04 9.66
N GLY A 136 -26.42 14.64 8.47
CA GLY A 136 -25.55 15.79 8.36
C GLY A 136 -24.21 15.53 9.07
N ASP A 137 -23.75 16.47 9.90
CA ASP A 137 -22.45 16.38 10.60
C ASP A 137 -22.33 15.14 11.50
N LYS A 138 -23.47 14.57 11.98
CA LYS A 138 -23.42 13.33 12.75
C LYS A 138 -22.87 12.13 11.99
N ALA A 139 -22.92 12.13 10.67
CA ALA A 139 -22.29 11.09 9.85
C ALA A 139 -20.75 11.11 9.92
N HIS A 140 -20.17 12.22 10.40
CA HIS A 140 -18.74 12.41 10.61
C HIS A 140 -18.32 12.28 12.09
N ASP A 141 -19.24 11.93 12.98
CA ASP A 141 -18.99 11.65 14.40
C ASP A 141 -18.94 10.15 14.66
N MET A 142 -17.83 9.68 15.22
CA MET A 142 -17.60 8.27 15.52
C MET A 142 -18.66 7.71 16.49
N GLU A 143 -19.08 8.50 17.45
CA GLU A 143 -20.08 8.07 18.45
C GLU A 143 -21.46 7.79 17.82
N SER A 144 -21.73 8.34 16.65
CA SER A 144 -22.98 8.11 15.92
C SER A 144 -23.22 6.63 15.55
N ILE A 145 -22.15 5.85 15.38
CA ILE A 145 -22.25 4.41 15.06
C ILE A 145 -22.13 3.50 16.28
N ARG A 146 -21.91 4.06 17.49
CA ARG A 146 -21.79 3.28 18.71
C ARG A 146 -23.13 2.59 19.06
N LYS A 147 -23.08 1.29 19.23
CA LYS A 147 -24.22 0.48 19.68
C LYS A 147 -24.07 0.16 21.16
N LYS A 148 -25.21 -0.05 21.86
CA LYS A 148 -25.20 -0.45 23.26
C LYS A 148 -24.39 -1.74 23.45
N GLY A 149 -23.38 -1.68 24.32
CA GLY A 149 -22.50 -2.82 24.61
C GLY A 149 -21.40 -3.07 23.56
N MET A 150 -21.21 -2.16 22.62
CA MET A 150 -20.11 -2.24 21.66
C MET A 150 -18.79 -1.93 22.34
N ALA A 151 -17.79 -2.79 22.18
CA ALA A 151 -16.43 -2.57 22.67
C ALA A 151 -15.77 -1.41 21.93
N ASP A 152 -14.83 -0.70 22.57
CA ASP A 152 -14.10 0.41 21.94
C ASP A 152 -13.25 -0.06 20.76
N THR A 153 -12.65 -1.24 20.83
CA THR A 153 -11.92 -1.86 19.69
C THR A 153 -12.84 -2.08 18.48
N ALA A 154 -14.08 -2.55 18.70
CA ALA A 154 -15.06 -2.74 17.64
C ALA A 154 -15.53 -1.41 17.04
N LEU A 155 -15.68 -0.37 17.86
CA LEU A 155 -16.02 0.98 17.41
C LEU A 155 -14.89 1.57 16.54
N LEU A 156 -13.66 1.52 17.03
CA LEU A 156 -12.47 1.96 16.29
C LEU A 156 -12.31 1.19 14.97
N ALA A 157 -12.50 -0.13 15.02
CA ALA A 157 -12.45 -1.00 13.84
C ALA A 157 -13.47 -0.58 12.77
N ALA A 158 -14.73 -0.39 13.17
CA ALA A 158 -15.78 0.06 12.27
C ALA A 158 -15.51 1.46 11.71
N TRP A 159 -15.13 2.40 12.58
CA TRP A 159 -14.88 3.79 12.20
C TRP A 159 -13.69 3.95 11.26
N HIS A 160 -12.57 3.26 11.55
CA HIS A 160 -11.36 3.31 10.76
C HIS A 160 -11.33 2.26 9.65
N SER A 161 -12.42 1.49 9.48
CA SER A 161 -12.53 0.46 8.43
C SER A 161 -11.42 -0.59 8.52
N MET A 162 -11.03 -0.94 9.74
CA MET A 162 -10.01 -1.93 10.04
C MET A 162 -10.64 -3.23 10.55
N PRO A 163 -10.05 -4.41 10.30
CA PRO A 163 -10.40 -5.61 11.03
C PRO A 163 -10.17 -5.43 12.53
N GLU A 164 -11.14 -5.86 13.36
CA GLU A 164 -11.05 -5.65 14.82
C GLU A 164 -9.83 -6.31 15.44
N TRP A 165 -9.43 -7.49 14.94
CA TRP A 165 -8.24 -8.19 15.42
C TRP A 165 -6.93 -7.38 15.22
N ILE A 166 -6.84 -6.55 14.17
CA ILE A 166 -5.69 -5.64 13.95
C ILE A 166 -5.71 -4.53 15.01
N VAL A 167 -6.89 -3.94 15.25
CA VAL A 167 -7.04 -2.88 16.27
C VAL A 167 -6.65 -3.43 17.63
N THR A 168 -7.13 -4.63 17.99
CA THR A 168 -6.79 -5.30 19.24
C THR A 168 -5.28 -5.53 19.36
N ALA A 169 -4.65 -6.09 18.33
CA ALA A 169 -3.21 -6.34 18.32
C ALA A 169 -2.39 -5.04 18.47
N TRP A 170 -2.82 -3.94 17.84
CA TRP A 170 -2.14 -2.65 17.99
C TRP A 170 -2.36 -2.02 19.35
N MET A 171 -3.57 -2.16 19.95
CA MET A 171 -3.85 -1.71 21.32
C MET A 171 -2.97 -2.45 22.34
N GLU A 172 -2.79 -3.75 22.17
CA GLU A 172 -1.92 -4.56 23.02
C GLU A 172 -0.44 -4.22 22.88
N ALA A 173 0.02 -3.97 21.63
CA ALA A 173 1.43 -3.72 21.34
C ALA A 173 1.86 -2.27 21.64
N TYR A 174 0.99 -1.30 21.35
CA TYR A 174 1.35 0.12 21.30
C TYR A 174 0.55 1.01 22.24
N GLY A 175 -0.49 0.48 22.88
CA GLY A 175 -1.42 1.26 23.70
C GLY A 175 -2.41 2.08 22.86
N GLU A 176 -3.32 2.75 23.56
CA GLU A 176 -4.46 3.43 22.95
C GLU A 176 -4.04 4.63 22.10
N GLU A 177 -3.20 5.51 22.66
CA GLU A 177 -2.80 6.77 22.01
C GLU A 177 -2.13 6.54 20.64
N ARG A 178 -1.09 5.67 20.60
CA ARG A 178 -0.39 5.35 19.37
C ARG A 178 -1.30 4.62 18.38
N THR A 179 -2.16 3.71 18.86
CA THR A 179 -3.12 3.01 18.00
C THR A 179 -4.05 3.97 17.28
N GLN A 180 -4.56 5.01 17.98
CA GLN A 180 -5.40 6.03 17.34
C GLN A 180 -4.65 6.79 16.26
N VAL A 181 -3.38 7.15 16.47
CA VAL A 181 -2.52 7.78 15.45
C VAL A 181 -2.35 6.87 14.23
N LEU A 182 -2.02 5.59 14.43
CA LEU A 182 -1.85 4.62 13.36
C LEU A 182 -3.13 4.42 12.54
N LEU A 183 -4.28 4.32 13.21
CA LEU A 183 -5.60 4.19 12.58
C LEU A 183 -5.96 5.43 11.76
N ALA A 184 -5.68 6.62 12.27
CA ALA A 184 -5.89 7.88 11.57
C ALA A 184 -4.99 7.97 10.32
N ASN A 185 -3.71 7.64 10.45
CA ASN A 185 -2.75 7.61 9.34
C ASN A 185 -3.16 6.60 8.25
N ALA A 186 -3.70 5.43 8.62
CA ALA A 186 -4.21 4.44 7.67
C ALA A 186 -5.40 4.94 6.82
N GLN A 187 -6.08 6.01 7.25
CA GLN A 187 -7.17 6.65 6.51
C GLN A 187 -6.75 7.91 5.73
N ARG A 188 -5.53 8.40 5.89
CA ARG A 188 -5.04 9.56 5.11
C ARG A 188 -4.95 9.21 3.62
N HIS A 189 -5.12 10.20 2.77
CA HIS A 189 -4.73 10.08 1.37
C HIS A 189 -3.21 10.06 1.30
N ALA A 190 -2.65 9.04 0.65
CA ALA A 190 -1.20 8.91 0.54
C ALA A 190 -0.60 10.07 -0.26
N PRO A 191 0.40 10.76 0.27
CA PRO A 191 1.12 11.78 -0.48
C PRO A 191 1.92 11.13 -1.62
N LEU A 192 2.33 11.93 -2.59
CA LEU A 192 3.13 11.50 -3.71
C LEU A 192 4.61 11.73 -3.40
N GLY A 193 5.37 10.66 -3.24
CA GLY A 193 6.83 10.70 -3.21
C GLY A 193 7.40 10.58 -4.62
N ILE A 194 8.32 11.47 -4.95
CA ILE A 194 9.11 11.46 -6.19
C ILE A 194 10.57 11.30 -5.78
N ARG A 195 11.28 10.35 -6.40
CA ARG A 195 12.73 10.22 -6.32
C ARG A 195 13.33 10.74 -7.63
N VAL A 196 14.22 11.69 -7.55
CA VAL A 196 15.02 12.18 -8.69
C VAL A 196 16.17 11.22 -8.92
N ASN A 197 16.39 10.84 -10.19
CA ASN A 197 17.48 9.97 -10.57
C ASN A 197 18.81 10.73 -10.48
N GLN A 198 19.66 10.30 -9.56
CA GLN A 198 20.92 10.98 -9.21
C GLN A 198 22.02 10.81 -10.25
N THR A 199 21.84 9.89 -11.20
CA THR A 199 22.85 9.64 -12.26
C THR A 199 22.90 10.71 -13.34
N PHE A 200 21.89 11.59 -13.39
CA PHE A 200 21.87 12.70 -14.33
C PHE A 200 22.63 13.92 -13.78
N GLU A 201 23.45 14.56 -14.61
CA GLU A 201 24.18 15.79 -14.24
C GLU A 201 23.25 16.92 -13.73
N THR A 202 22.02 16.96 -14.24
CA THR A 202 20.99 17.96 -13.87
C THR A 202 20.15 17.57 -12.66
N ALA A 203 20.49 16.48 -11.95
CA ALA A 203 19.67 15.98 -10.84
C ALA A 203 19.45 17.02 -9.73
N ASN A 204 20.50 17.76 -9.34
CA ASN A 204 20.40 18.80 -8.30
C ASN A 204 19.49 19.95 -8.74
N GLU A 205 19.60 20.41 -9.99
CA GLU A 205 18.74 21.46 -10.55
C GLU A 205 17.27 21.00 -10.60
N LEU A 206 17.04 19.72 -10.91
CA LEU A 206 15.71 19.15 -10.95
C LEU A 206 15.10 19.04 -9.53
N VAL A 207 15.88 18.64 -8.53
CA VAL A 207 15.43 18.64 -7.12
C VAL A 207 15.04 20.06 -6.69
N GLU A 208 15.89 21.05 -7.00
CA GLU A 208 15.61 22.45 -6.67
C GLU A 208 14.34 22.95 -7.37
N LYS A 209 14.17 22.67 -8.67
CA LYS A 209 12.96 23.01 -9.43
C LYS A 209 11.70 22.40 -8.79
N LEU A 210 11.75 21.10 -8.44
CA LEU A 210 10.61 20.38 -7.86
C LEU A 210 10.30 20.86 -6.44
N SER A 211 11.31 21.18 -5.65
CA SER A 211 11.15 21.69 -4.28
C SER A 211 10.55 23.10 -4.26
N ASN A 212 10.86 23.92 -5.26
CA ASN A 212 10.45 25.33 -5.35
C ASN A 212 9.17 25.54 -6.19
N ASP A 213 8.47 24.48 -6.59
CA ASP A 213 7.25 24.63 -7.42
C ASP A 213 6.02 25.15 -6.64
N GLY A 214 6.17 25.41 -5.34
CA GLY A 214 5.15 25.95 -4.44
C GLY A 214 4.07 24.94 -4.01
N ARG A 215 4.20 23.67 -4.37
CA ARG A 215 3.27 22.58 -4.05
C ARG A 215 3.91 21.47 -3.22
N SER A 216 5.24 21.38 -3.18
CA SER A 216 5.96 20.39 -2.38
C SER A 216 5.75 20.62 -0.88
N ILE A 217 5.69 19.54 -0.10
CA ILE A 217 5.59 19.59 1.37
C ILE A 217 7.00 19.55 1.98
N GLU A 218 7.84 18.66 1.48
CA GLU A 218 9.14 18.32 2.07
C GLU A 218 10.10 17.84 0.99
N THR A 219 11.38 18.09 1.20
CA THR A 219 12.47 17.57 0.35
C THR A 219 13.54 16.97 1.23
N ILE A 220 13.94 15.72 0.96
CA ILE A 220 14.98 15.01 1.68
C ILE A 220 15.92 14.38 0.66
N GLY A 221 17.16 14.86 0.59
CA GLY A 221 18.11 14.43 -0.44
C GLY A 221 17.52 14.62 -1.84
N TYR A 222 17.42 13.54 -2.59
CA TYR A 222 16.83 13.53 -3.93
C TYR A 222 15.33 13.14 -3.95
N GLY A 223 14.71 13.07 -2.78
CA GLY A 223 13.28 12.82 -2.61
C GLY A 223 12.48 14.10 -2.44
N VAL A 224 11.37 14.24 -3.17
CA VAL A 224 10.43 15.36 -3.06
C VAL A 224 9.03 14.83 -2.78
N LEU A 225 8.39 15.35 -1.73
CA LEU A 225 7.06 14.97 -1.28
C LEU A 225 6.02 16.00 -1.69
N TYR A 226 4.95 15.54 -2.32
CA TYR A 226 3.81 16.35 -2.71
C TYR A 226 2.54 15.92 -1.95
N PRO A 227 1.61 16.84 -1.64
CA PRO A 227 0.32 16.50 -1.07
C PRO A 227 -0.43 15.49 -1.97
N ALA A 228 -1.30 14.71 -1.36
CA ALA A 228 -2.19 13.82 -2.10
C ALA A 228 -2.99 14.59 -3.15
N GLY A 229 -3.07 14.06 -4.38
CA GLY A 229 -3.75 14.71 -5.50
C GLY A 229 -2.99 15.87 -6.14
N SER A 230 -1.84 16.27 -5.59
CA SER A 230 -0.93 17.25 -6.20
C SER A 230 0.23 16.55 -6.90
N GLN A 231 0.65 17.08 -8.05
CA GLN A 231 1.82 16.59 -8.77
C GLN A 231 2.34 17.65 -9.74
N PRO A 232 3.65 17.62 -10.10
CA PRO A 232 4.18 18.46 -11.15
C PRO A 232 3.47 18.21 -12.48
N ALA A 233 3.24 19.27 -13.26
CA ALA A 233 2.55 19.15 -14.55
C ALA A 233 3.28 18.20 -15.53
N GLU A 234 4.61 18.20 -15.49
CA GLU A 234 5.49 17.43 -16.38
C GLU A 234 5.84 16.03 -15.81
N LEU A 235 5.26 15.62 -14.68
CA LEU A 235 5.65 14.37 -13.98
C LEU A 235 5.66 13.15 -14.91
N LYS A 236 4.65 13.02 -15.77
CA LYS A 236 4.56 11.88 -16.69
C LYS A 236 5.74 11.85 -17.68
N THR A 237 6.12 13.01 -18.22
CA THR A 237 7.26 13.15 -19.13
C THR A 237 8.55 12.82 -18.39
N MET A 238 8.78 13.43 -17.21
CA MET A 238 9.97 13.16 -16.41
C MET A 238 10.13 11.69 -16.04
N ILE A 239 9.01 10.98 -15.75
CA ILE A 239 9.03 9.53 -15.49
C ILE A 239 9.45 8.77 -16.77
N ASN A 240 8.83 9.07 -17.91
CA ASN A 240 9.14 8.39 -19.18
C ASN A 240 10.60 8.59 -19.60
N ASP A 241 11.14 9.77 -19.34
CA ASP A 241 12.54 10.14 -19.65
C ASP A 241 13.56 9.61 -18.63
N GLY A 242 13.11 8.87 -17.61
CA GLY A 242 13.97 8.29 -16.58
C GLY A 242 14.52 9.28 -15.56
N LEU A 243 14.13 10.56 -15.63
CA LEU A 243 14.62 11.62 -14.75
C LEU A 243 14.12 11.46 -13.31
N VAL A 244 12.94 10.88 -13.15
CA VAL A 244 12.34 10.64 -11.82
C VAL A 244 11.63 9.29 -11.75
N SER A 245 11.47 8.79 -10.54
CA SER A 245 10.66 7.61 -10.23
C SER A 245 9.61 7.94 -9.15
N ARG A 246 8.45 7.28 -9.23
CA ARG A 246 7.48 7.31 -8.12
C ARG A 246 7.95 6.34 -7.04
N GLN A 247 8.37 6.87 -5.91
CA GLN A 247 8.70 6.09 -4.72
C GLN A 247 8.27 6.87 -3.49
N SER A 248 7.60 6.20 -2.53
CA SER A 248 7.16 6.89 -1.31
C SER A 248 8.34 7.44 -0.52
N MET A 249 8.16 8.57 0.15
CA MET A 249 9.21 9.18 0.95
C MET A 249 9.67 8.23 2.07
N ALA A 250 8.73 7.53 2.72
CA ALA A 250 9.08 6.53 3.73
C ALA A 250 9.97 5.39 3.18
N SER A 251 9.75 4.97 1.91
CA SER A 251 10.61 3.97 1.26
C SER A 251 11.99 4.51 0.90
N GLN A 252 12.12 5.80 0.62
CA GLN A 252 13.42 6.46 0.40
C GLN A 252 14.15 6.65 1.74
N GLU A 253 13.42 7.07 2.77
CA GLU A 253 13.94 7.32 4.11
C GLU A 253 14.49 6.04 4.75
N VAL A 254 13.76 4.93 4.71
CA VAL A 254 14.24 3.67 5.28
C VAL A 254 15.51 3.16 4.59
N LEU A 255 15.70 3.42 3.28
CA LEU A 255 16.96 3.13 2.60
C LEU A 255 18.09 4.02 3.10
N ARG A 256 17.84 5.31 3.29
CA ARG A 256 18.84 6.24 3.85
C ARG A 256 19.22 5.84 5.27
N GLU A 257 18.25 5.44 6.09
CA GLU A 257 18.49 4.94 7.45
C GLU A 257 19.20 3.58 7.48
N ALA A 258 19.18 2.85 6.37
CA ALA A 258 19.98 1.63 6.20
C ALA A 258 21.47 1.90 5.90
N LEU A 259 21.89 3.17 5.78
CA LEU A 259 23.27 3.61 5.59
C LEU A 259 23.97 2.96 4.37
N PRO A 260 23.38 3.06 3.15
CA PRO A 260 23.89 2.32 1.98
C PRO A 260 25.32 2.71 1.57
N GLU A 261 25.79 3.89 1.96
CA GLU A 261 27.18 4.35 1.76
C GLU A 261 28.22 3.51 2.54
N THR A 262 27.78 2.69 3.50
CA THR A 262 28.63 1.78 4.28
C THR A 262 28.60 0.34 3.76
N TRP A 263 27.84 0.06 2.69
CA TRP A 263 27.64 -1.29 2.20
C TRP A 263 28.83 -1.75 1.35
N GLU A 264 29.27 -2.96 1.61
CA GLU A 264 30.34 -3.59 0.84
C GLU A 264 29.77 -4.51 -0.24
N ALA A 265 30.35 -4.47 -1.42
CA ALA A 265 30.05 -5.39 -2.51
C ALA A 265 30.68 -6.79 -2.30
N PRO A 266 30.11 -7.83 -2.85
CA PRO A 266 28.87 -7.89 -3.64
C PRO A 266 27.61 -7.63 -2.79
N VAL A 267 26.69 -6.85 -3.31
CA VAL A 267 25.39 -6.60 -2.67
C VAL A 267 24.31 -7.47 -3.34
N TRP A 268 23.50 -8.15 -2.52
CA TRP A 268 22.37 -8.93 -2.99
C TRP A 268 21.04 -8.36 -2.46
N ASP A 269 20.18 -7.85 -3.35
CA ASP A 269 18.78 -7.56 -3.06
C ASP A 269 17.96 -8.84 -3.22
N CYS A 270 17.67 -9.50 -2.10
CA CYS A 270 17.12 -10.86 -2.10
C CYS A 270 15.61 -10.95 -2.33
N CYS A 271 14.89 -9.81 -2.31
CA CYS A 271 13.45 -9.69 -2.53
C CYS A 271 13.11 -8.46 -3.40
N CYS A 272 13.82 -8.29 -4.50
CA CYS A 272 13.91 -7.04 -5.26
C CYS A 272 12.58 -6.55 -5.88
N GLY A 273 11.58 -7.40 -6.01
CA GLY A 273 10.32 -7.04 -6.65
C GLY A 273 10.51 -6.55 -8.09
N ARG A 274 10.11 -5.31 -8.36
CA ARG A 274 10.32 -4.62 -9.65
C ARG A 274 11.55 -3.70 -9.66
N GLY A 275 12.41 -3.80 -8.67
CA GLY A 275 13.66 -3.04 -8.59
C GLY A 275 13.55 -1.64 -7.98
N GLY A 276 12.46 -1.31 -7.29
CA GLY A 276 12.28 0.05 -6.74
C GLY A 276 13.38 0.49 -5.79
N LYS A 277 13.81 -0.39 -4.86
CA LYS A 277 14.94 -0.16 -3.96
C LYS A 277 16.28 -0.46 -4.63
N THR A 278 16.34 -1.52 -5.44
CA THR A 278 17.53 -1.87 -6.24
C THR A 278 18.05 -0.67 -7.04
N TYR A 279 17.19 -0.01 -7.83
CA TYR A 279 17.61 1.16 -8.61
C TYR A 279 17.87 2.40 -7.76
N ALA A 280 17.16 2.57 -6.63
CA ALA A 280 17.47 3.63 -5.69
C ALA A 280 18.88 3.49 -5.08
N LEU A 281 19.38 2.28 -4.91
CA LEU A 281 20.73 1.98 -4.47
C LEU A 281 21.76 2.21 -5.60
N LEU A 282 21.48 1.69 -6.79
CA LEU A 282 22.34 1.90 -7.96
C LEU A 282 22.49 3.39 -8.32
N GLU A 283 21.43 4.20 -8.16
CA GLU A 283 21.50 5.65 -8.33
C GLU A 283 22.45 6.33 -7.31
N GLN A 284 22.76 5.68 -6.19
CA GLN A 284 23.65 6.13 -5.12
C GLN A 284 25.04 5.48 -5.20
N ASP A 285 25.41 4.95 -6.37
CA ASP A 285 26.67 4.24 -6.60
C ASP A 285 26.88 2.99 -5.73
N VAL A 286 25.82 2.42 -5.15
CA VAL A 286 25.89 1.13 -4.46
C VAL A 286 25.93 0.01 -5.51
N ASP A 287 26.99 -0.81 -5.51
CA ASP A 287 27.13 -1.93 -6.45
C ASP A 287 26.21 -3.11 -6.07
N VAL A 288 24.94 -3.01 -6.46
CA VAL A 288 23.99 -4.13 -6.34
C VAL A 288 24.32 -5.17 -7.40
N THR A 289 25.08 -6.18 -7.01
CA THR A 289 25.58 -7.24 -7.91
C THR A 289 24.50 -8.24 -8.28
N PHE A 290 23.66 -8.64 -7.32
CA PHE A 290 22.60 -9.64 -7.50
C PHE A 290 21.25 -9.10 -7.08
N ALA A 291 20.19 -9.48 -7.82
CA ALA A 291 18.80 -9.23 -7.44
C ALA A 291 17.95 -10.48 -7.66
N SER A 292 17.11 -10.84 -6.68
CA SER A 292 16.26 -12.02 -6.82
C SER A 292 14.80 -11.77 -6.42
N ASP A 293 13.90 -12.50 -7.06
CA ASP A 293 12.47 -12.56 -6.71
C ASP A 293 11.91 -13.92 -7.13
N THR A 294 10.85 -14.38 -6.47
CA THR A 294 10.11 -15.61 -6.83
C THR A 294 9.25 -15.43 -8.08
N SER A 295 8.99 -14.19 -8.50
CA SER A 295 8.11 -13.85 -9.61
C SER A 295 8.90 -13.45 -10.86
N ARG A 296 8.88 -14.31 -11.88
CA ARG A 296 9.44 -13.97 -13.20
C ARG A 296 8.86 -12.67 -13.78
N LYS A 297 7.57 -12.40 -13.54
CA LYS A 297 6.93 -11.17 -14.01
C LYS A 297 7.53 -9.91 -13.35
N ARG A 298 7.88 -10.01 -12.06
CA ARG A 298 8.52 -8.89 -11.36
C ARG A 298 9.93 -8.63 -11.88
N LEU A 299 10.71 -9.69 -12.08
CA LEU A 299 12.06 -9.59 -12.67
C LEU A 299 12.05 -9.02 -14.10
N LEU A 300 11.05 -9.38 -14.91
CA LEU A 300 10.86 -8.75 -16.22
C LEU A 300 10.56 -7.25 -16.08
N GLY A 301 9.67 -6.87 -15.14
CA GLY A 301 9.39 -5.47 -14.85
C GLY A 301 10.59 -4.70 -14.29
N MET A 302 11.52 -5.37 -13.59
CA MET A 302 12.79 -4.77 -13.16
C MET A 302 13.68 -4.44 -14.38
N ARG A 303 13.74 -5.31 -15.40
CA ARG A 303 14.48 -5.03 -16.64
C ARG A 303 13.89 -3.87 -17.44
N GLU A 304 12.54 -3.81 -17.54
CA GLU A 304 11.84 -2.67 -18.14
C GLU A 304 12.19 -1.35 -17.44
N GLU A 305 12.33 -1.40 -16.11
CA GLU A 305 12.69 -0.25 -15.30
C GLU A 305 14.16 0.16 -15.53
N ALA A 306 15.08 -0.80 -15.70
CA ALA A 306 16.47 -0.54 -16.08
C ALA A 306 16.57 0.25 -17.40
N GLU A 307 15.83 -0.21 -18.43
CA GLU A 307 15.77 0.46 -19.73
C GLU A 307 15.25 1.90 -19.59
N ARG A 308 14.19 2.09 -18.82
CA ARG A 308 13.60 3.41 -18.56
C ARG A 308 14.58 4.37 -17.87
N LEU A 309 15.37 3.86 -16.91
CA LEU A 309 16.34 4.63 -16.13
C LEU A 309 17.69 4.77 -16.82
N ALA A 310 17.87 4.15 -18.00
CA ALA A 310 19.14 4.05 -18.72
C ALA A 310 20.28 3.44 -17.86
N MET A 311 19.93 2.41 -17.04
CA MET A 311 20.84 1.74 -16.13
C MET A 311 21.05 0.28 -16.50
N TYR A 312 22.17 -0.29 -16.10
CA TYR A 312 22.40 -1.74 -16.21
C TYR A 312 21.72 -2.46 -15.03
N PRO A 313 20.88 -3.50 -15.31
CA PRO A 313 20.28 -4.28 -14.23
C PRO A 313 21.32 -5.18 -13.58
N PRO A 314 21.22 -5.47 -12.27
CA PRO A 314 22.02 -6.49 -11.60
C PRO A 314 21.72 -7.88 -12.17
N GLU A 315 22.58 -8.87 -11.87
CA GLU A 315 22.32 -10.26 -12.24
C GLU A 315 21.02 -10.74 -11.60
N SER A 316 20.03 -11.08 -12.44
CA SER A 316 18.67 -11.39 -12.00
C SER A 316 18.49 -12.88 -11.76
N LEU A 317 18.16 -13.28 -10.55
CA LEU A 317 17.99 -14.67 -10.11
C LEU A 317 16.52 -14.98 -9.82
N LEU A 318 15.92 -15.93 -10.56
CA LEU A 318 14.56 -16.41 -10.25
C LEU A 318 14.65 -17.47 -9.15
N MET A 319 14.53 -17.04 -7.90
CA MET A 319 14.64 -17.93 -6.72
C MET A 319 13.90 -17.35 -5.52
N SER A 320 13.65 -18.21 -4.55
CA SER A 320 13.19 -17.82 -3.22
C SER A 320 14.38 -17.56 -2.30
N ALA A 321 14.42 -16.41 -1.63
CA ALA A 321 15.42 -16.12 -0.61
C ALA A 321 15.25 -16.99 0.65
N ALA A 322 14.11 -17.65 0.84
CA ALA A 322 13.86 -18.63 1.90
C ALA A 322 14.46 -20.01 1.61
N GLU A 323 15.06 -20.23 0.42
CA GLU A 323 15.64 -21.50 -0.01
C GLU A 323 17.13 -21.32 -0.30
N SER A 324 17.93 -22.35 0.04
CA SER A 324 19.36 -22.33 -0.24
C SER A 324 19.64 -22.24 -1.74
N PRO A 325 20.60 -21.41 -2.18
CA PRO A 325 20.99 -21.32 -3.57
C PRO A 325 21.41 -22.69 -4.13
N LYS A 326 21.05 -22.94 -5.37
CA LYS A 326 21.46 -24.18 -6.05
C LYS A 326 23.00 -24.27 -6.13
N LYS A 327 23.53 -25.51 -6.06
CA LYS A 327 24.96 -25.75 -6.19
C LYS A 327 25.50 -25.12 -7.47
N GLY A 328 26.57 -24.34 -7.35
CA GLY A 328 27.19 -23.63 -8.45
C GLY A 328 26.48 -22.34 -8.88
N SER A 329 25.51 -21.86 -8.09
CA SER A 329 24.88 -20.56 -8.33
C SER A 329 25.89 -19.42 -8.17
N PRO A 330 25.64 -18.24 -8.81
CA PRO A 330 26.48 -17.05 -8.63
C PRO A 330 26.69 -16.67 -7.16
N LEU A 331 25.66 -16.74 -6.32
CA LEU A 331 25.72 -16.46 -4.88
C LEU A 331 26.64 -17.39 -4.08
N GLN A 332 26.91 -18.61 -4.58
CA GLN A 332 27.89 -19.52 -3.96
C GLN A 332 29.30 -19.29 -4.47
N GLN A 333 29.45 -18.87 -5.72
CA GLN A 333 30.74 -18.55 -6.32
C GLN A 333 31.28 -17.24 -5.76
N GLU A 334 30.40 -16.27 -5.57
CA GLU A 334 30.70 -14.95 -5.03
C GLU A 334 29.70 -14.60 -3.92
N PRO A 335 29.96 -15.06 -2.67
CA PRO A 335 29.07 -14.79 -1.54
C PRO A 335 28.93 -13.29 -1.27
N PRO A 336 27.71 -12.79 -1.01
CA PRO A 336 27.48 -11.36 -0.76
C PRO A 336 28.13 -10.88 0.54
N ALA A 337 28.70 -9.67 0.50
CA ALA A 337 29.15 -8.96 1.68
C ALA A 337 28.02 -8.16 2.34
N THR A 338 27.03 -7.75 1.53
CA THR A 338 25.81 -7.10 2.04
C THR A 338 24.58 -7.74 1.41
N ILE A 339 23.55 -8.00 2.23
CA ILE A 339 22.26 -8.53 1.76
C ILE A 339 21.14 -7.58 2.19
N LEU A 340 20.40 -7.03 1.23
CA LEU A 340 19.13 -6.35 1.46
C LEU A 340 18.00 -7.37 1.44
N ALA A 341 17.36 -7.55 2.58
CA ALA A 341 16.19 -8.40 2.77
C ALA A 341 14.95 -7.53 3.02
N ASP A 342 14.41 -6.90 1.94
CA ASP A 342 13.09 -6.24 1.94
C ASP A 342 12.01 -7.34 1.85
N VAL A 343 11.75 -7.97 2.98
CA VAL A 343 11.00 -9.24 3.03
C VAL A 343 9.51 -9.07 2.74
N PRO A 344 8.84 -10.11 2.20
CA PRO A 344 7.38 -10.11 2.13
C PRO A 344 6.80 -10.00 3.54
N CYS A 345 5.90 -9.02 3.74
CA CYS A 345 5.30 -8.72 5.03
C CYS A 345 3.80 -8.44 4.94
N SER A 346 3.13 -8.23 6.08
CA SER A 346 1.71 -7.90 6.11
C SER A 346 1.35 -6.62 5.35
N GLY A 347 2.28 -5.66 5.28
CA GLY A 347 2.10 -4.40 4.56
C GLY A 347 1.25 -3.38 5.30
N PHE A 348 1.04 -3.54 6.61
CA PHE A 348 0.21 -2.61 7.41
C PHE A 348 0.81 -1.19 7.53
N GLY A 349 2.06 -1.01 7.18
CA GLY A 349 2.67 0.30 7.05
C GLY A 349 2.23 1.07 5.79
N THR A 350 1.57 0.42 4.81
CA THR A 350 1.22 1.03 3.52
C THR A 350 -0.29 1.26 3.32
N LEU A 351 -1.10 1.20 4.37
CA LEU A 351 -2.57 1.23 4.31
C LEU A 351 -3.15 2.52 3.73
N SER A 352 -2.46 3.64 3.85
CA SER A 352 -2.85 4.92 3.23
C SER A 352 -2.85 4.84 1.70
N ARG A 353 -1.86 4.14 1.13
CA ARG A 353 -1.68 3.92 -0.32
C ARG A 353 -2.40 2.67 -0.80
N ARG A 354 -2.43 1.62 0.01
CA ARG A 354 -2.99 0.30 -0.30
C ARG A 354 -4.10 -0.08 0.67
N PRO A 355 -5.28 0.58 0.58
CA PRO A 355 -6.39 0.33 1.51
C PRO A 355 -6.98 -1.08 1.37
N ASP A 356 -6.70 -1.79 0.28
CA ASP A 356 -7.10 -3.18 0.04
C ASP A 356 -6.42 -4.17 0.98
N VAL A 357 -5.20 -3.91 1.41
CA VAL A 357 -4.39 -4.79 2.27
C VAL A 357 -5.17 -5.23 3.52
N ARG A 358 -5.90 -4.32 4.15
CA ARG A 358 -6.71 -4.62 5.36
C ARG A 358 -7.79 -5.69 5.16
N TYR A 359 -8.21 -5.92 3.91
CA TYR A 359 -9.27 -6.90 3.58
C TYR A 359 -8.71 -8.26 3.16
N HIS A 360 -7.40 -8.36 2.93
CA HIS A 360 -6.75 -9.57 2.43
C HIS A 360 -5.93 -10.30 3.50
N ARG A 361 -5.70 -9.67 4.64
CA ARG A 361 -4.91 -10.26 5.72
C ARG A 361 -5.77 -11.01 6.72
N THR A 362 -5.27 -12.18 7.14
CA THR A 362 -5.80 -12.99 8.23
C THR A 362 -4.69 -13.25 9.25
N THR A 363 -5.05 -13.66 10.45
CA THR A 363 -4.09 -14.02 11.51
C THR A 363 -3.19 -15.18 11.07
N GLU A 364 -3.75 -16.19 10.42
CA GLU A 364 -3.03 -17.35 9.89
C GLU A 364 -2.04 -16.91 8.80
N GLY A 365 -2.49 -16.06 7.86
CA GLY A 365 -1.64 -15.55 6.78
C GLY A 365 -0.47 -14.69 7.27
N ILE A 366 -0.61 -14.03 8.42
CA ILE A 366 0.51 -13.31 9.06
C ILE A 366 1.48 -14.28 9.71
N SER A 367 0.99 -15.32 10.40
CA SER A 367 1.85 -16.36 10.95
C SER A 367 2.69 -17.04 9.87
N ASP A 368 2.09 -17.32 8.69
CA ASP A 368 2.80 -17.85 7.54
C ASP A 368 3.89 -16.89 7.04
N LEU A 369 3.60 -15.58 7.00
CA LEU A 369 4.59 -14.56 6.60
C LEU A 369 5.77 -14.50 7.58
N ILE A 370 5.52 -14.53 8.89
CA ILE A 370 6.56 -14.55 9.93
C ILE A 370 7.49 -15.75 9.75
N GLU A 371 6.95 -16.94 9.46
CA GLU A 371 7.76 -18.13 9.19
C GLU A 371 8.57 -18.02 7.89
N VAL A 372 8.02 -17.37 6.85
CA VAL A 372 8.77 -17.09 5.61
C VAL A 372 9.91 -16.10 5.88
N GLN A 373 9.66 -15.03 6.62
CA GLN A 373 10.65 -14.03 7.01
C GLN A 373 11.78 -14.65 7.81
N LYS A 374 11.47 -15.50 8.79
CA LYS A 374 12.45 -16.28 9.54
C LYS A 374 13.35 -17.12 8.64
N LYS A 375 12.75 -17.87 7.69
CA LYS A 375 13.51 -18.68 6.73
C LYS A 375 14.41 -17.82 5.84
N ILE A 376 13.94 -16.64 5.40
CA ILE A 376 14.75 -15.70 4.63
C ILE A 376 15.95 -15.23 5.46
N MET A 377 15.75 -14.80 6.70
CA MET A 377 16.86 -14.36 7.58
C MET A 377 17.89 -15.48 7.78
N GLU A 378 17.46 -16.70 8.13
CA GLU A 378 18.35 -17.84 8.35
C GLU A 378 19.13 -18.19 7.08
N ASN A 379 18.46 -18.27 5.94
CA ASN A 379 19.10 -18.64 4.69
C ASN A 379 20.07 -17.56 4.20
N THR A 380 19.68 -16.29 4.25
CA THR A 380 20.54 -15.17 3.83
C THR A 380 21.76 -15.06 4.74
N TYR A 381 21.58 -15.19 6.07
CA TYR A 381 22.69 -15.21 7.03
C TYR A 381 23.70 -16.34 6.75
N SER A 382 23.21 -17.52 6.37
CA SER A 382 24.10 -18.68 6.07
C SER A 382 25.01 -18.44 4.86
N ILE A 383 24.59 -17.58 3.92
CA ILE A 383 25.32 -17.27 2.67
C ILE A 383 26.19 -16.02 2.81
N LEU A 384 25.84 -15.15 3.75
CA LEU A 384 26.53 -13.89 4.00
C LEU A 384 28.00 -14.15 4.39
N LYS A 385 28.93 -13.40 3.80
CA LYS A 385 30.35 -13.43 4.20
C LYS A 385 30.52 -13.14 5.69
N ASP A 386 31.59 -13.63 6.29
CA ASP A 386 32.03 -13.21 7.63
C ASP A 386 32.37 -11.71 7.58
N GLY A 387 32.00 -10.96 8.59
CA GLY A 387 32.03 -9.50 8.59
C GLY A 387 30.91 -8.83 7.80
N GLY A 388 30.07 -9.60 7.10
CA GLY A 388 29.03 -9.09 6.23
C GLY A 388 27.82 -8.47 6.95
N LEU A 389 27.02 -7.70 6.22
CA LEU A 389 25.85 -6.97 6.72
C LEU A 389 24.54 -7.56 6.17
N LEU A 390 23.65 -8.00 7.05
CA LEU A 390 22.24 -8.29 6.70
C LEU A 390 21.39 -7.09 7.06
N VAL A 391 20.75 -6.49 6.04
CA VAL A 391 19.80 -5.38 6.16
C VAL A 391 18.39 -5.95 6.09
N TYR A 392 17.78 -6.19 7.25
CA TYR A 392 16.40 -6.67 7.34
C TYR A 392 15.42 -5.50 7.26
N MET A 393 14.46 -5.54 6.36
CA MET A 393 13.52 -4.44 6.11
C MET A 393 12.10 -4.96 5.89
N THR A 394 11.11 -4.20 6.40
CA THR A 394 9.68 -4.43 6.17
C THR A 394 8.92 -3.13 5.88
N CYS A 395 7.75 -3.24 5.28
CA CYS A 395 6.78 -2.14 5.13
C CYS A 395 5.55 -2.36 6.04
N THR A 396 5.78 -2.77 7.28
CA THR A 396 4.71 -3.01 8.26
C THR A 396 5.03 -2.35 9.60
N ILE A 397 3.99 -2.21 10.43
CA ILE A 397 4.07 -1.78 11.83
C ILE A 397 3.75 -2.92 12.79
N ASN A 398 3.68 -4.17 12.30
CA ASN A 398 3.46 -5.33 13.15
C ASN A 398 4.74 -5.71 13.90
N PRO A 399 4.78 -5.65 15.24
CA PRO A 399 5.98 -5.94 16.01
C PRO A 399 6.46 -7.38 15.87
N ASP A 400 5.54 -8.33 15.57
CA ASP A 400 5.91 -9.74 15.37
C ASP A 400 6.70 -9.97 14.07
N GLU A 401 6.58 -9.05 13.10
CA GLU A 401 7.34 -9.04 11.85
C GLU A 401 8.58 -8.14 11.90
N ASN A 402 8.71 -7.29 12.94
CA ASN A 402 9.77 -6.29 13.12
C ASN A 402 10.68 -6.67 14.32
N GLU A 403 10.54 -5.95 15.42
CA GLU A 403 11.45 -6.04 16.58
C GLU A 403 11.50 -7.46 17.16
N LYS A 404 10.37 -8.14 17.30
CA LYS A 404 10.32 -9.50 17.83
C LYS A 404 10.96 -10.53 16.88
N GLN A 405 10.81 -10.33 15.57
CA GLN A 405 11.47 -11.19 14.56
C GLN A 405 12.99 -11.04 14.64
N VAL A 406 13.48 -9.81 14.75
CA VAL A 406 14.92 -9.50 14.92
C VAL A 406 15.43 -10.05 16.24
N GLN A 407 14.71 -9.83 17.35
CA GLN A 407 15.10 -10.37 18.65
C GLN A 407 15.19 -11.90 18.64
N ALA A 408 14.18 -12.57 18.09
CA ALA A 408 14.19 -14.03 17.97
C ALA A 408 15.34 -14.55 17.08
N PHE A 409 15.77 -13.78 16.08
CA PHE A 409 16.95 -14.10 15.28
C PHE A 409 18.24 -13.96 16.11
N LEU A 410 18.40 -12.87 16.85
CA LEU A 410 19.58 -12.65 17.72
C LEU A 410 19.68 -13.68 18.85
N GLU A 411 18.56 -14.17 19.37
CA GLU A 411 18.57 -15.26 20.36
C GLU A 411 19.11 -16.58 19.79
N ARG A 412 18.90 -16.84 18.49
CA ARG A 412 19.47 -18.01 17.79
C ARG A 412 20.91 -17.81 17.33
N HIS A 413 21.30 -16.54 17.13
CA HIS A 413 22.61 -16.13 16.63
C HIS A 413 23.23 -15.07 17.57
N PRO A 414 23.61 -15.44 18.81
CA PRO A 414 24.11 -14.49 19.80
C PRO A 414 25.46 -13.82 19.43
N GLU A 415 26.12 -14.35 18.41
CA GLU A 415 27.35 -13.77 17.85
C GLU A 415 27.05 -12.57 16.92
N VAL A 416 25.81 -12.41 16.41
CA VAL A 416 25.42 -11.33 15.51
C VAL A 416 25.26 -10.03 16.30
N LYS A 417 25.79 -8.95 15.74
CA LYS A 417 25.65 -7.62 16.33
C LYS A 417 24.52 -6.85 15.66
N LEU A 418 23.51 -6.41 16.41
CA LEU A 418 22.56 -5.39 15.98
C LEU A 418 23.26 -4.03 16.02
N GLU A 419 23.53 -3.45 14.83
CA GLU A 419 24.22 -2.16 14.72
C GLU A 419 23.25 -0.98 14.76
N LYS A 420 22.06 -1.15 14.17
CA LYS A 420 21.03 -0.11 14.12
C LYS A 420 19.66 -0.74 13.97
N GLU A 421 18.67 -0.09 14.54
CA GLU A 421 17.25 -0.36 14.35
C GLU A 421 16.51 0.97 14.18
N TRP A 422 15.59 1.03 13.23
CA TRP A 422 14.85 2.25 12.97
C TRP A 422 13.44 1.92 12.40
N GLN A 423 12.49 2.77 12.72
CA GLN A 423 11.14 2.75 12.16
C GLN A 423 10.70 4.16 11.80
N THR A 424 9.89 4.30 10.75
CA THR A 424 9.32 5.61 10.36
C THR A 424 8.63 6.27 11.56
N PRO A 425 8.97 7.51 11.91
CA PRO A 425 8.35 8.23 13.02
C PRO A 425 6.85 8.47 12.78
N ASP A 426 6.04 8.35 13.84
CA ASP A 426 4.58 8.59 13.80
C ASP A 426 4.25 10.04 13.41
N THR A 427 5.18 10.97 13.61
CA THR A 427 5.07 12.40 13.28
C THR A 427 5.36 12.71 11.80
N SER A 428 5.81 11.73 11.02
CA SER A 428 6.14 11.96 9.61
C SER A 428 4.90 12.26 8.77
N GLU A 429 5.08 13.09 7.73
CA GLU A 429 4.04 13.37 6.73
C GLU A 429 3.96 12.31 5.62
N TYR A 430 4.75 11.25 5.70
CA TYR A 430 4.90 10.24 4.63
C TYR A 430 3.64 9.39 4.42
N GLY A 431 2.82 9.24 5.46
CA GLY A 431 1.61 8.41 5.41
C GLY A 431 1.88 6.90 5.29
N GLU A 432 3.13 6.48 5.41
CA GLU A 432 3.57 5.07 5.35
C GLU A 432 4.62 4.81 6.43
N TYR A 433 4.72 3.54 6.83
CA TYR A 433 5.66 3.08 7.83
C TYR A 433 6.54 1.97 7.28
N PHE A 434 7.83 2.12 7.50
CA PHE A 434 8.85 1.11 7.24
C PHE A 434 9.66 0.85 8.50
N TYR A 435 10.27 -0.32 8.55
CA TYR A 435 11.18 -0.74 9.59
C TYR A 435 12.46 -1.26 8.96
N VAL A 436 13.61 -1.03 9.59
CA VAL A 436 14.91 -1.59 9.21
C VAL A 436 15.75 -1.96 10.43
N ALA A 437 16.45 -3.09 10.33
CA ALA A 437 17.47 -3.51 11.27
C ALA A 437 18.76 -3.89 10.52
N LEU A 438 19.91 -3.41 11.01
CA LEU A 438 21.25 -3.69 10.49
C LEU A 438 21.92 -4.74 11.38
N LEU A 439 22.16 -5.91 10.83
CA LEU A 439 22.66 -7.09 11.53
C LEU A 439 24.03 -7.48 10.97
N ARG A 440 25.09 -7.27 11.76
CA ARG A 440 26.47 -7.58 11.37
C ARG A 440 26.85 -9.00 11.79
N LYS A 441 27.23 -9.81 10.81
CA LYS A 441 27.87 -11.11 11.04
C LYS A 441 29.30 -10.89 11.54
N PRO A 442 29.81 -11.64 12.55
CA PRO A 442 31.19 -11.52 13.02
C PRO A 442 32.21 -11.94 11.96
#